data_eb9c73e4596babdf87d9dc8cb199f8a8
#
_entry.id   eb9c73e4596babdf87d9dc8cb199f8a8
#
_cell.length_a   1.000
_cell.length_b   1.000
_cell.length_c   1.000
_cell.angle_alpha   90.00
_cell.angle_beta   90.00
_cell.angle_gamma   90.00
#
_symmetry.space_group_name_H-M   'P 1'
#
loop_
_entity.id
_entity.type
_entity.pdbx_description
1 polymer ?
#
loop_
_entity_poly.entity_id
_entity_poly.type
_entity_poly.pdbx_seq_one_letter_code
_entity_poly.pdbx_strand_id
1 'polypeptide(L)'
;MSRQWMTLMAILLVYIPVAIDATVLHVAAPTLSVALGSSGNELLWIIDIYSLVMAGMVLPMGALGDKIGFKRLLLLGSAIFGIASLCAALSPTAMTLIASRALLAVGAAMIVPATLAGIRSTFAEASQRNMALGLWAAVGSGGAAFGPLVGGILLEHFYWGSVFLINVPIVLVVIAINAKVVPRQPARREQPLNLLQALVLIAAILMLVFSAKSALKGQLALWLTALVALGGAAMLTWFIRKQLSAARPMVDMRLF
;
A
#
# COMPACT_ATOMS: atom_id res chain seq x y z
N MET A 1 10.70 -21.81 18.94
CA MET A 1 9.95 -21.43 17.73
C MET A 1 10.79 -21.78 16.51
N SER A 2 10.22 -22.42 15.47
CA SER A 2 10.98 -22.68 14.25
C SER A 2 11.30 -21.35 13.53
N ARG A 3 12.39 -21.32 12.76
CA ARG A 3 12.83 -20.13 12.01
C ARG A 3 11.74 -19.56 11.08
N GLN A 4 10.86 -20.43 10.57
CA GLN A 4 9.75 -20.05 9.71
C GLN A 4 8.72 -19.17 10.45
N TRP A 5 8.35 -19.54 11.67
CA TRP A 5 7.41 -18.76 12.48
C TRP A 5 8.00 -17.45 12.98
N MET A 6 9.31 -17.38 13.24
CA MET A 6 9.99 -16.11 13.51
C MET A 6 9.95 -15.17 12.31
N THR A 7 10.15 -15.72 11.10
CA THR A 7 10.04 -14.95 9.86
C THR A 7 8.60 -14.43 9.66
N LEU A 8 7.60 -15.28 9.93
CA LEU A 8 6.20 -14.85 9.85
C LEU A 8 5.91 -13.69 10.81
N MET A 9 6.31 -13.80 12.08
CA MET A 9 6.12 -12.72 13.06
C MET A 9 6.78 -11.41 12.61
N ALA A 10 8.00 -11.48 12.09
CA ALA A 10 8.69 -10.31 11.55
C ALA A 10 7.93 -9.68 10.36
N ILE A 11 7.37 -10.50 9.47
CA ILE A 11 6.53 -10.06 8.35
C ILE A 11 5.21 -9.44 8.84
N LEU A 12 4.54 -10.05 9.81
CA LEU A 12 3.27 -9.54 10.34
C LEU A 12 3.46 -8.20 11.06
N LEU A 13 4.57 -8.02 11.79
CA LEU A 13 4.89 -6.75 12.46
C LEU A 13 5.01 -5.56 11.48
N VAL A 14 5.51 -5.80 10.25
CA VAL A 14 5.54 -4.75 9.20
C VAL A 14 4.14 -4.41 8.73
N TYR A 15 3.23 -5.37 8.69
CA TYR A 15 1.90 -5.21 8.14
C TYR A 15 0.95 -4.46 9.08
N ILE A 16 1.16 -4.55 10.40
CA ILE A 16 0.32 -3.88 11.41
C ILE A 16 0.20 -2.36 11.18
N PRO A 17 1.29 -1.56 11.10
CA PRO A 17 1.16 -0.13 10.88
C PRO A 17 0.47 0.22 9.56
N VAL A 18 0.68 -0.56 8.50
CA VAL A 18 -0.02 -0.38 7.21
C VAL A 18 -1.53 -0.59 7.35
N ALA A 19 -1.93 -1.62 8.10
CA ALA A 19 -3.35 -1.92 8.34
C ALA A 19 -4.04 -0.86 9.23
N ILE A 20 -3.36 -0.36 10.26
CA ILE A 20 -3.84 0.72 11.12
C ILE A 20 -3.97 2.03 10.32
N ASP A 21 -2.93 2.39 9.55
CA ASP A 21 -2.91 3.64 8.77
C ASP A 21 -4.05 3.72 7.74
N ALA A 22 -4.48 2.58 7.21
CA ALA A 22 -5.59 2.53 6.26
C ALA A 22 -6.93 3.05 6.83
N THR A 23 -7.13 3.01 8.14
CA THR A 23 -8.42 3.32 8.78
C THR A 23 -8.35 4.41 9.85
N VAL A 24 -7.18 4.68 10.41
CA VAL A 24 -7.00 5.68 11.48
C VAL A 24 -7.50 7.07 11.09
N LEU A 25 -7.37 7.45 9.83
CA LEU A 25 -7.80 8.76 9.33
C LEU A 25 -9.31 8.98 9.34
N HIS A 26 -10.13 7.93 9.35
CA HIS A 26 -11.58 8.12 9.43
C HIS A 26 -11.98 8.79 10.75
N VAL A 27 -11.24 8.55 11.84
CA VAL A 27 -11.44 9.22 13.13
C VAL A 27 -10.68 10.55 13.20
N ALA A 28 -9.49 10.62 12.58
CA ALA A 28 -8.67 11.82 12.61
C ALA A 28 -9.16 12.95 11.68
N ALA A 29 -10.02 12.66 10.71
CA ALA A 29 -10.47 13.59 9.68
C ALA A 29 -11.04 14.92 10.21
N PRO A 30 -11.95 14.95 11.21
CA PRO A 30 -12.46 16.22 11.73
C PRO A 30 -11.36 17.08 12.38
N THR A 31 -10.50 16.48 13.19
CA THR A 31 -9.40 17.18 13.86
C THR A 31 -8.38 17.72 12.84
N LEU A 32 -8.06 16.93 11.83
CA LEU A 32 -7.19 17.34 10.72
C LEU A 32 -7.76 18.51 9.92
N SER A 33 -9.07 18.49 9.63
CA SER A 33 -9.75 19.54 8.90
C SER A 33 -9.63 20.88 9.61
N VAL A 34 -9.85 20.90 10.92
CA VAL A 34 -9.72 22.10 11.74
C VAL A 34 -8.26 22.56 11.85
N ALA A 35 -7.34 21.63 12.13
CA ALA A 35 -5.94 21.96 12.37
C ALA A 35 -5.22 22.49 11.12
N LEU A 36 -5.57 22.00 9.93
CA LEU A 36 -4.97 22.41 8.67
C LEU A 36 -5.80 23.47 7.91
N GLY A 37 -6.98 23.85 8.43
CA GLY A 37 -7.91 24.73 7.73
C GLY A 37 -8.33 24.17 6.36
N SER A 38 -8.40 22.84 6.23
CA SER A 38 -8.63 22.20 4.95
C SER A 38 -10.08 22.33 4.49
N SER A 39 -10.26 22.58 3.19
CA SER A 39 -11.57 22.49 2.54
C SER A 39 -12.10 21.05 2.55
N GLY A 40 -13.42 20.88 2.40
CA GLY A 40 -14.02 19.55 2.32
C GLY A 40 -13.44 18.70 1.17
N ASN A 41 -13.07 19.32 0.05
CA ASN A 41 -12.44 18.60 -1.06
C ASN A 41 -11.02 18.14 -0.72
N GLU A 42 -10.21 18.98 -0.08
CA GLU A 42 -8.86 18.58 0.38
C GLU A 42 -8.92 17.45 1.40
N LEU A 43 -9.90 17.50 2.33
CA LEU A 43 -10.11 16.43 3.30
C LEU A 43 -10.44 15.09 2.62
N LEU A 44 -11.27 15.12 1.58
CA LEU A 44 -11.56 13.93 0.78
C LEU A 44 -10.29 13.39 0.09
N TRP A 45 -9.45 14.27 -0.44
CA TRP A 45 -8.19 13.87 -1.04
C TRP A 45 -7.21 13.30 -0.01
N ILE A 46 -7.09 13.87 1.18
CA ILE A 46 -6.26 13.32 2.26
C ILE A 46 -6.64 11.86 2.57
N ILE A 47 -7.95 11.55 2.60
CA ILE A 47 -8.43 10.20 2.88
C ILE A 47 -8.22 9.27 1.66
N ASP A 48 -8.63 9.73 0.47
CA ASP A 48 -8.76 8.89 -0.70
C ASP A 48 -7.45 8.60 -1.43
N ILE A 49 -6.47 9.52 -1.40
CA ILE A 49 -5.22 9.40 -2.15
C ILE A 49 -4.43 8.14 -1.80
N TYR A 50 -4.45 7.74 -0.53
CA TYR A 50 -3.77 6.54 -0.06
C TYR A 50 -4.32 5.28 -0.74
N SER A 51 -5.63 5.08 -0.69
CA SER A 51 -6.28 3.92 -1.29
C SER A 51 -6.17 3.92 -2.82
N LEU A 52 -6.23 5.11 -3.43
CA LEU A 52 -6.10 5.30 -4.86
C LEU A 52 -4.71 4.88 -5.36
N VAL A 53 -3.65 5.47 -4.77
CA VAL A 53 -2.26 5.16 -5.14
C VAL A 53 -1.91 3.71 -4.83
N MET A 54 -2.36 3.18 -3.67
CA MET A 54 -2.13 1.80 -3.30
C MET A 54 -2.76 0.84 -4.31
N ALA A 55 -4.01 1.07 -4.73
CA ALA A 55 -4.69 0.24 -5.73
C ALA A 55 -3.93 0.22 -7.07
N GLY A 56 -3.42 1.37 -7.53
CA GLY A 56 -2.66 1.46 -8.77
C GLY A 56 -1.30 0.78 -8.71
N MET A 57 -0.65 0.76 -7.53
CA MET A 57 0.75 0.35 -7.41
C MET A 57 0.96 -1.07 -6.90
N VAL A 58 -0.01 -1.72 -6.25
CA VAL A 58 0.16 -3.06 -5.66
C VAL A 58 0.64 -4.10 -6.68
N LEU A 59 0.05 -4.14 -7.87
CA LEU A 59 0.45 -5.09 -8.92
C LEU A 59 1.85 -4.83 -9.48
N PRO A 60 2.21 -3.60 -9.92
CA PRO A 60 3.56 -3.27 -10.34
C PRO A 60 4.61 -3.52 -9.26
N MET A 61 4.31 -3.23 -8.00
CA MET A 61 5.22 -3.48 -6.87
C MET A 61 5.38 -4.97 -6.60
N GLY A 62 4.35 -5.77 -6.81
CA GLY A 62 4.47 -7.24 -6.79
C GLY A 62 5.48 -7.74 -7.84
N ALA A 63 5.35 -7.29 -9.09
CA ALA A 63 6.29 -7.63 -10.17
C ALA A 63 7.73 -7.12 -9.89
N LEU A 64 7.86 -5.94 -9.28
CA LEU A 64 9.15 -5.44 -8.81
C LEU A 64 9.74 -6.37 -7.73
N GLY A 65 8.91 -6.85 -6.82
CA GLY A 65 9.31 -7.79 -5.77
C GLY A 65 9.85 -9.11 -6.32
N ASP A 66 9.24 -9.64 -7.38
CA ASP A 66 9.74 -10.83 -8.06
C ASP A 66 11.12 -10.59 -8.69
N LYS A 67 11.38 -9.38 -9.19
CA LYS A 67 12.65 -9.00 -9.81
C LYS A 67 13.77 -8.75 -8.81
N ILE A 68 13.52 -7.99 -7.73
CA ILE A 68 14.57 -7.59 -6.76
C ILE A 68 14.63 -8.48 -5.51
N GLY A 69 13.63 -9.33 -5.32
CA GLY A 69 13.42 -10.18 -4.16
C GLY A 69 12.58 -9.51 -3.07
N PHE A 70 11.70 -10.30 -2.44
CA PHE A 70 10.70 -9.77 -1.49
C PHE A 70 11.33 -9.06 -0.28
N LYS A 71 12.48 -9.55 0.24
CA LYS A 71 13.15 -8.92 1.38
C LYS A 71 13.59 -7.48 1.07
N ARG A 72 14.16 -7.25 -0.12
CA ARG A 72 14.57 -5.90 -0.53
C ARG A 72 13.36 -5.00 -0.71
N LEU A 73 12.30 -5.53 -1.36
CA LEU A 73 11.06 -4.78 -1.53
C LEU A 73 10.45 -4.41 -0.19
N LEU A 74 10.42 -5.34 0.77
CA LEU A 74 9.89 -5.14 2.12
C LEU A 74 10.65 -4.03 2.86
N LEU A 75 11.98 -4.09 2.86
CA LEU A 75 12.82 -3.10 3.55
C LEU A 75 12.73 -1.71 2.91
N LEU A 76 12.74 -1.62 1.57
CA LEU A 76 12.56 -0.37 0.85
C LEU A 76 11.16 0.22 1.09
N GLY A 77 10.12 -0.61 1.00
CA GLY A 77 8.75 -0.18 1.28
C GLY A 77 8.59 0.32 2.72
N SER A 78 9.18 -0.37 3.69
CA SER A 78 9.19 0.06 5.10
C SER A 78 9.91 1.39 5.30
N ALA A 79 11.06 1.58 4.65
CA ALA A 79 11.81 2.84 4.74
C ALA A 79 11.00 4.02 4.15
N ILE A 80 10.41 3.82 2.95
CA ILE A 80 9.55 4.83 2.32
C ILE A 80 8.34 5.13 3.21
N PHE A 81 7.69 4.09 3.77
CA PHE A 81 6.53 4.25 4.65
C PHE A 81 6.88 5.02 5.91
N GLY A 82 8.04 4.74 6.54
CA GLY A 82 8.50 5.46 7.73
C GLY A 82 8.84 6.92 7.46
N ILE A 83 9.57 7.21 6.36
CA ILE A 83 9.90 8.58 5.95
C ILE A 83 8.61 9.35 5.62
N ALA A 84 7.70 8.75 4.85
CA ALA A 84 6.43 9.36 4.50
C ALA A 84 5.54 9.61 5.73
N SER A 85 5.56 8.71 6.73
CA SER A 85 4.88 8.91 8.02
C SER A 85 5.42 10.11 8.77
N LEU A 86 6.75 10.30 8.78
CA LEU A 86 7.37 11.47 9.38
C LEU A 86 6.98 12.76 8.64
N CYS A 87 7.01 12.74 7.31
CA CYS A 87 6.57 13.88 6.48
C CYS A 87 5.09 14.20 6.72
N ALA A 88 4.23 13.18 6.82
CA ALA A 88 2.81 13.36 7.11
C ALA A 88 2.58 13.98 8.49
N ALA A 89 3.29 13.49 9.52
CA ALA A 89 3.19 14.02 10.88
C ALA A 89 3.61 15.49 10.99
N LEU A 90 4.53 15.95 10.15
CA LEU A 90 5.08 17.31 10.14
C LEU A 90 4.48 18.19 9.04
N SER A 91 3.41 17.77 8.38
CA SER A 91 2.82 18.48 7.25
C SER A 91 2.20 19.81 7.68
N PRO A 92 2.64 20.97 7.13
CA PRO A 92 2.10 22.28 7.51
C PRO A 92 0.81 22.64 6.76
N THR A 93 0.47 21.93 5.70
CA THR A 93 -0.70 22.23 4.84
C THR A 93 -1.41 20.95 4.40
N ALA A 94 -2.68 21.06 4.00
CA ALA A 94 -3.44 19.94 3.44
C ALA A 94 -2.74 19.33 2.20
N MET A 95 -2.16 20.18 1.32
CA MET A 95 -1.48 19.71 0.10
C MET A 95 -0.22 18.89 0.42
N THR A 96 0.59 19.32 1.40
CA THR A 96 1.77 18.55 1.84
C THR A 96 1.37 17.23 2.49
N LEU A 97 0.25 17.21 3.23
CA LEU A 97 -0.28 15.98 3.79
C LEU A 97 -0.78 15.03 2.69
N ILE A 98 -1.49 15.53 1.66
CA ILE A 98 -1.91 14.72 0.51
C ILE A 98 -0.70 14.09 -0.18
N ALA A 99 0.36 14.86 -0.44
CA ALA A 99 1.59 14.36 -1.05
C ALA A 99 2.27 13.29 -0.17
N SER A 100 2.34 13.52 1.14
CA SER A 100 2.89 12.55 2.10
C SER A 100 2.07 11.27 2.16
N ARG A 101 0.74 11.38 2.09
CA ARG A 101 -0.20 10.24 2.02
C ARG A 101 -0.03 9.43 0.73
N ALA A 102 0.21 10.09 -0.40
CA ALA A 102 0.54 9.41 -1.65
C ALA A 102 1.84 8.61 -1.51
N LEU A 103 2.87 9.20 -0.89
CA LEU A 103 4.14 8.52 -0.64
C LEU A 103 4.00 7.36 0.36
N LEU A 104 3.18 7.51 1.41
CA LEU A 104 2.81 6.43 2.33
C LEU A 104 2.21 5.25 1.58
N ALA A 105 1.29 5.51 0.66
CA ALA A 105 0.66 4.49 -0.17
C ALA A 105 1.65 3.74 -1.06
N VAL A 106 2.68 4.42 -1.60
CA VAL A 106 3.78 3.76 -2.33
C VAL A 106 4.50 2.76 -1.44
N GLY A 107 4.87 3.16 -0.22
CA GLY A 107 5.49 2.27 0.75
C GLY A 107 4.61 1.06 1.10
N ALA A 108 3.33 1.29 1.36
CA ALA A 108 2.34 0.24 1.65
C ALA A 108 2.15 -0.72 0.47
N ALA A 109 2.08 -0.19 -0.76
CA ALA A 109 1.97 -0.98 -1.99
C ALA A 109 3.19 -1.87 -2.25
N MET A 110 4.36 -1.53 -1.69
CA MET A 110 5.55 -2.40 -1.70
C MET A 110 5.49 -3.45 -0.58
N ILE A 111 5.03 -3.06 0.61
CA ILE A 111 4.98 -3.95 1.78
C ILE A 111 3.99 -5.10 1.56
N VAL A 112 2.77 -4.81 1.12
CA VAL A 112 1.69 -5.80 1.01
C VAL A 112 2.07 -7.01 0.14
N PRO A 113 2.47 -6.86 -1.14
CA PRO A 113 2.87 -8.00 -1.95
C PRO A 113 4.16 -8.66 -1.45
N ALA A 114 5.09 -7.89 -0.85
CA ALA A 114 6.31 -8.45 -0.27
C ALA A 114 6.01 -9.36 0.92
N THR A 115 5.03 -9.03 1.77
CA THR A 115 4.60 -9.88 2.89
C THR A 115 4.00 -11.20 2.40
N LEU A 116 3.12 -11.15 1.40
CA LEU A 116 2.50 -12.34 0.79
C LEU A 116 3.56 -13.24 0.11
N ALA A 117 4.47 -12.64 -0.65
CA ALA A 117 5.58 -13.37 -1.27
C ALA A 117 6.50 -14.00 -0.21
N GLY A 118 6.77 -13.28 0.88
CA GLY A 118 7.54 -13.77 2.02
C GLY A 118 6.91 -14.98 2.68
N ILE A 119 5.59 -14.95 2.91
CA ILE A 119 4.84 -16.09 3.47
C ILE A 119 4.92 -17.30 2.53
N ARG A 120 4.60 -17.10 1.25
CA ARG A 120 4.61 -18.18 0.24
C ARG A 120 5.97 -18.85 0.11
N SER A 121 7.04 -18.08 0.25
CA SER A 121 8.42 -18.58 0.12
C SER A 121 8.95 -19.24 1.39
N THR A 122 8.40 -18.88 2.56
CA THR A 122 8.84 -19.41 3.86
C THR A 122 8.16 -20.74 4.17
N PHE A 123 6.90 -20.92 3.76
CA PHE A 123 6.10 -22.11 4.05
C PHE A 123 5.88 -22.94 2.77
N ALA A 124 6.64 -24.01 2.64
CA ALA A 124 6.52 -24.96 1.52
C ALA A 124 5.27 -25.83 1.65
N GLU A 125 4.93 -26.25 2.87
CA GLU A 125 3.76 -27.08 3.17
C GLU A 125 2.47 -26.27 3.06
N ALA A 126 1.48 -26.77 2.31
CA ALA A 126 0.23 -26.08 2.03
C ALA A 126 -0.57 -25.75 3.31
N SER A 127 -0.63 -26.69 4.27
CA SER A 127 -1.35 -26.50 5.54
C SER A 127 -0.78 -25.33 6.34
N GLN A 128 0.54 -25.31 6.57
CA GLN A 128 1.22 -24.24 7.29
C GLN A 128 1.13 -22.90 6.55
N ARG A 129 1.22 -22.91 5.22
CA ARG A 129 1.06 -21.72 4.39
C ARG A 129 -0.34 -21.12 4.50
N ASN A 130 -1.38 -21.97 4.47
CA ASN A 130 -2.77 -21.51 4.63
C ASN A 130 -2.99 -20.91 6.03
N MET A 131 -2.43 -21.53 7.08
CA MET A 131 -2.47 -20.97 8.43
C MET A 131 -1.75 -19.61 8.51
N ALA A 132 -0.56 -19.48 7.91
CA ALA A 132 0.19 -18.24 7.88
C ALA A 132 -0.55 -17.12 7.10
N LEU A 133 -1.22 -17.46 5.98
CA LEU A 133 -2.08 -16.53 5.25
C LEU A 133 -3.33 -16.14 6.04
N GLY A 134 -3.92 -17.08 6.78
CA GLY A 134 -5.03 -16.80 7.70
C GLY A 134 -4.63 -15.81 8.81
N LEU A 135 -3.45 -16.01 9.42
CA LEU A 135 -2.90 -15.07 10.40
C LEU A 135 -2.61 -13.70 9.79
N TRP A 136 -2.08 -13.66 8.56
CA TRP A 136 -1.86 -12.41 7.84
C TRP A 136 -3.18 -11.66 7.60
N ALA A 137 -4.23 -12.35 7.15
CA ALA A 137 -5.56 -11.76 6.97
C ALA A 137 -6.16 -11.28 8.30
N ALA A 138 -6.00 -12.05 9.38
CA ALA A 138 -6.46 -11.69 10.73
C ALA A 138 -5.75 -10.42 11.24
N VAL A 139 -4.42 -10.31 11.03
CA VAL A 139 -3.65 -9.10 11.39
C VAL A 139 -4.09 -7.90 10.56
N GLY A 140 -4.35 -8.07 9.27
CA GLY A 140 -4.86 -7.00 8.41
C GLY A 140 -6.24 -6.50 8.85
N SER A 141 -7.18 -7.41 9.06
CA SER A 141 -8.53 -7.06 9.52
C SER A 141 -8.53 -6.51 10.94
N GLY A 142 -7.75 -7.12 11.85
CA GLY A 142 -7.58 -6.64 13.22
C GLY A 142 -6.95 -5.25 13.27
N GLY A 143 -5.86 -5.04 12.53
CA GLY A 143 -5.20 -3.72 12.42
C GLY A 143 -6.16 -2.64 11.92
N ALA A 144 -6.95 -2.96 10.88
CA ALA A 144 -7.97 -2.04 10.38
C ALA A 144 -9.08 -1.75 11.41
N ALA A 145 -9.49 -2.74 12.19
CA ALA A 145 -10.48 -2.55 13.25
C ALA A 145 -9.93 -1.73 14.43
N PHE A 146 -8.65 -1.90 14.76
CA PHE A 146 -7.97 -1.15 15.82
C PHE A 146 -7.58 0.27 15.42
N GLY A 147 -7.51 0.58 14.12
CA GLY A 147 -7.13 1.91 13.62
C GLY A 147 -7.92 3.06 14.25
N PRO A 148 -9.26 3.04 14.24
CA PRO A 148 -10.08 4.07 14.89
C PRO A 148 -9.82 4.20 16.39
N LEU A 149 -9.60 3.10 17.12
CA LEU A 149 -9.30 3.10 18.54
C LEU A 149 -7.94 3.75 18.83
N VAL A 150 -6.92 3.35 18.09
CA VAL A 150 -5.57 3.94 18.19
C VAL A 150 -5.62 5.43 17.85
N GLY A 151 -6.33 5.80 16.79
CA GLY A 151 -6.52 7.18 16.39
C GLY A 151 -7.21 8.01 17.45
N GLY A 152 -8.30 7.50 18.05
CA GLY A 152 -9.03 8.17 19.12
C GLY A 152 -8.13 8.45 20.33
N ILE A 153 -7.42 7.45 20.83
CA ILE A 153 -6.50 7.60 21.99
C ILE A 153 -5.39 8.62 21.68
N LEU A 154 -4.80 8.55 20.49
CA LEU A 154 -3.73 9.48 20.11
C LEU A 154 -4.22 10.93 20.00
N LEU A 155 -5.41 11.14 19.45
CA LEU A 155 -5.99 12.48 19.27
C LEU A 155 -6.50 13.09 20.57
N GLU A 156 -6.85 12.29 21.55
CA GLU A 156 -7.25 12.75 22.87
C GLU A 156 -6.06 13.30 23.70
N HIS A 157 -4.87 12.69 23.54
CA HIS A 157 -3.71 12.97 24.37
C HIS A 157 -2.58 13.72 23.65
N PHE A 158 -2.55 13.70 22.32
CA PHE A 158 -1.46 14.24 21.52
C PHE A 158 -2.00 15.07 20.34
N TYR A 159 -1.11 15.79 19.66
CA TYR A 159 -1.45 16.51 18.44
C TYR A 159 -1.79 15.56 17.28
N TRP A 160 -2.52 16.04 16.29
CA TRP A 160 -3.05 15.22 15.19
C TRP A 160 -1.99 14.42 14.42
N GLY A 161 -0.78 14.95 14.24
CA GLY A 161 0.29 14.26 13.54
C GLY A 161 0.81 13.01 14.25
N SER A 162 0.45 12.82 15.53
CA SER A 162 0.81 11.63 16.31
C SER A 162 0.29 10.33 15.67
N VAL A 163 -0.83 10.39 14.95
CA VAL A 163 -1.41 9.23 14.24
C VAL A 163 -0.49 8.69 13.14
N PHE A 164 0.37 9.53 12.59
CA PHE A 164 1.41 9.14 11.64
C PHE A 164 2.75 8.89 12.35
N LEU A 165 3.08 9.71 13.35
CA LEU A 165 4.36 9.63 14.05
C LEU A 165 4.55 8.28 14.75
N ILE A 166 3.48 7.65 15.23
CA ILE A 166 3.53 6.32 15.86
C ILE A 166 4.12 5.25 14.93
N ASN A 167 3.97 5.40 13.62
CA ASN A 167 4.53 4.46 12.65
C ASN A 167 6.06 4.50 12.62
N VAL A 168 6.68 5.66 12.89
CA VAL A 168 8.14 5.85 12.75
C VAL A 168 8.94 4.91 13.66
N PRO A 169 8.74 4.89 14.99
CA PRO A 169 9.46 3.97 15.87
C PRO A 169 9.17 2.50 15.54
N ILE A 170 7.92 2.18 15.21
CA ILE A 170 7.53 0.81 14.84
C ILE A 170 8.31 0.37 13.60
N VAL A 171 8.34 1.20 12.56
CA VAL A 171 9.04 0.90 11.29
C VAL A 171 10.54 0.74 11.50
N LEU A 172 11.18 1.56 12.34
CA LEU A 172 12.61 1.43 12.65
C LEU A 172 12.93 0.07 13.30
N VAL A 173 12.14 -0.33 14.29
CA VAL A 173 12.26 -1.64 14.95
C VAL A 173 12.04 -2.77 13.95
N VAL A 174 11.01 -2.65 13.14
CA VAL A 174 10.63 -3.63 12.13
C VAL A 174 11.71 -3.79 11.06
N ILE A 175 12.29 -2.69 10.55
CA ILE A 175 13.41 -2.75 9.60
C ILE A 175 14.60 -3.50 10.22
N ALA A 176 14.96 -3.20 11.47
CA ALA A 176 16.05 -3.87 12.17
C ALA A 176 15.82 -5.37 12.34
N ILE A 177 14.58 -5.77 12.72
CA ILE A 177 14.20 -7.19 12.86
C ILE A 177 14.23 -7.89 11.48
N ASN A 178 13.57 -7.31 10.47
CA ASN A 178 13.47 -7.94 9.16
C ASN A 178 14.81 -8.03 8.43
N ALA A 179 15.70 -7.06 8.63
CA ALA A 179 17.05 -7.10 8.08
C ALA A 179 17.83 -8.34 8.58
N LYS A 180 17.61 -8.76 9.84
CA LYS A 180 18.31 -9.89 10.47
C LYS A 180 17.57 -11.22 10.28
N VAL A 181 16.25 -11.24 10.46
CA VAL A 181 15.45 -12.47 10.56
C VAL A 181 15.01 -12.98 9.19
N VAL A 182 14.58 -12.10 8.29
CA VAL A 182 14.05 -12.50 6.98
C VAL A 182 15.17 -12.98 6.07
N PRO A 183 15.10 -14.21 5.53
CA PRO A 183 16.13 -14.75 4.66
C PRO A 183 16.19 -13.99 3.32
N ARG A 184 17.40 -13.87 2.76
CA ARG A 184 17.58 -13.38 1.39
C ARG A 184 17.14 -14.48 0.43
N GLN A 185 16.27 -14.14 -0.50
CA GLN A 185 15.97 -15.02 -1.61
C GLN A 185 16.63 -14.52 -2.89
N PRO A 186 17.04 -15.44 -3.77
CA PRO A 186 17.57 -15.06 -5.06
C PRO A 186 16.51 -14.27 -5.85
N ALA A 187 16.90 -13.10 -6.32
CA ALA A 187 16.09 -12.30 -7.22
C ALA A 187 15.94 -13.03 -8.57
N ARG A 188 14.75 -13.10 -9.11
CA ARG A 188 14.51 -13.60 -10.47
C ARG A 188 14.86 -12.50 -11.47
N ARG A 189 16.17 -12.26 -11.69
CA ARG A 189 16.68 -11.19 -12.55
C ARG A 189 16.22 -11.29 -14.01
N GLU A 190 15.75 -12.44 -14.44
CA GLU A 190 15.30 -12.69 -15.80
C GLU A 190 13.88 -12.21 -16.12
N GLN A 191 13.11 -11.77 -15.12
CA GLN A 191 11.78 -11.20 -15.38
C GLN A 191 11.92 -9.77 -15.94
N PRO A 192 11.42 -9.49 -17.15
CA PRO A 192 11.47 -8.16 -17.73
C PRO A 192 10.49 -7.25 -17.02
N LEU A 193 10.98 -6.31 -16.21
CA LEU A 193 10.17 -5.22 -15.71
C LEU A 193 10.15 -4.13 -16.78
N ASN A 194 9.09 -4.06 -17.55
CA ASN A 194 8.90 -2.99 -18.51
C ASN A 194 8.27 -1.79 -17.78
N LEU A 195 9.09 -0.76 -17.54
CA LEU A 195 8.69 0.43 -16.80
C LEU A 195 7.49 1.14 -17.45
N LEU A 196 7.43 1.19 -18.78
CA LEU A 196 6.31 1.78 -19.50
C LEU A 196 5.02 1.00 -19.24
N GLN A 197 5.06 -0.33 -19.28
CA GLN A 197 3.89 -1.16 -19.01
C GLN A 197 3.42 -1.01 -17.55
N ALA A 198 4.37 -0.92 -16.61
CA ALA A 198 4.05 -0.65 -15.20
C ALA A 198 3.37 0.72 -15.03
N LEU A 199 3.88 1.78 -15.67
CA LEU A 199 3.29 3.11 -15.62
C LEU A 199 1.89 3.15 -16.28
N VAL A 200 1.71 2.47 -17.41
CA VAL A 200 0.39 2.36 -18.07
C VAL A 200 -0.60 1.64 -17.17
N LEU A 201 -0.20 0.55 -16.51
CA LEU A 201 -1.06 -0.17 -15.58
C LEU A 201 -1.44 0.72 -14.39
N ILE A 202 -0.48 1.41 -13.78
CA ILE A 202 -0.74 2.36 -12.68
C ILE A 202 -1.75 3.42 -13.14
N ALA A 203 -1.49 4.08 -14.27
CA ALA A 203 -2.38 5.12 -14.79
C ALA A 203 -3.78 4.58 -15.10
N ALA A 204 -3.89 3.40 -15.72
CA ALA A 204 -5.17 2.77 -16.02
C ALA A 204 -6.00 2.52 -14.76
N ILE A 205 -5.39 1.92 -13.71
CA ILE A 205 -6.09 1.63 -12.45
C ILE A 205 -6.47 2.94 -11.74
N LEU A 206 -5.55 3.92 -11.68
CA LEU A 206 -5.84 5.23 -11.09
C LEU A 206 -7.02 5.91 -11.78
N MET A 207 -7.07 5.92 -13.11
CA MET A 207 -8.17 6.51 -13.88
C MET A 207 -9.49 5.78 -13.62
N LEU A 208 -9.50 4.45 -13.58
CA LEU A 208 -10.71 3.66 -13.33
C LEU A 208 -11.23 3.86 -11.90
N VAL A 209 -10.35 3.79 -10.89
CA VAL A 209 -10.76 3.99 -9.48
C VAL A 209 -11.19 5.43 -9.25
N PHE A 210 -10.48 6.41 -9.82
CA PHE A 210 -10.85 7.81 -9.73
C PHE A 210 -12.21 8.08 -10.40
N SER A 211 -12.46 7.54 -11.60
CA SER A 211 -13.75 7.71 -12.29
C SER A 211 -14.90 7.07 -11.51
N ALA A 212 -14.71 5.87 -10.95
CA ALA A 212 -15.73 5.23 -10.12
C ALA A 212 -16.05 6.07 -8.86
N LYS A 213 -15.05 6.57 -8.16
CA LYS A 213 -15.24 7.46 -6.99
C LYS A 213 -15.89 8.78 -7.38
N SER A 214 -15.47 9.39 -8.49
CA SER A 214 -16.04 10.65 -9.00
C SER A 214 -17.51 10.50 -9.41
N ALA A 215 -17.88 9.38 -10.01
CA ALA A 215 -19.27 9.07 -10.34
C ALA A 215 -20.15 8.95 -9.09
N LEU A 216 -19.65 8.29 -8.05
CA LEU A 216 -20.40 8.11 -6.80
C LEU A 216 -20.53 9.40 -5.98
N LYS A 217 -19.53 10.28 -6.02
CA LYS A 217 -19.50 11.51 -5.22
C LYS A 217 -19.96 12.75 -6.00
N GLY A 218 -20.22 12.65 -7.30
CA GLY A 218 -20.62 13.80 -8.15
C GLY A 218 -19.53 14.87 -8.28
N GLN A 219 -18.26 14.52 -8.16
CA GLN A 219 -17.13 15.47 -8.15
C GLN A 219 -16.87 16.09 -9.53
N LEU A 220 -17.14 15.37 -10.59
CA LEU A 220 -16.96 15.80 -11.98
C LEU A 220 -18.27 15.64 -12.77
N ALA A 221 -18.38 16.43 -13.85
CA ALA A 221 -19.47 16.24 -14.81
C ALA A 221 -19.45 14.80 -15.38
N LEU A 222 -20.62 14.24 -15.58
CA LEU A 222 -20.79 12.82 -15.95
C LEU A 222 -20.01 12.44 -17.23
N TRP A 223 -19.97 13.34 -18.22
CA TRP A 223 -19.24 13.13 -19.47
C TRP A 223 -17.71 13.08 -19.27
N LEU A 224 -17.15 13.92 -18.36
CA LEU A 224 -15.73 13.88 -18.02
C LEU A 224 -15.39 12.59 -17.28
N THR A 225 -16.22 12.19 -16.33
CA THR A 225 -16.07 10.92 -15.60
C THR A 225 -16.07 9.72 -16.56
N ALA A 226 -16.98 9.73 -17.53
CA ALA A 226 -17.05 8.70 -18.58
C ALA A 226 -15.81 8.70 -19.47
N LEU A 227 -15.28 9.89 -19.83
CA LEU A 227 -14.06 10.03 -20.64
C LEU A 227 -12.83 9.46 -19.91
N VAL A 228 -12.69 9.75 -18.62
CA VAL A 228 -11.62 9.18 -17.77
C VAL A 228 -11.77 7.66 -17.65
N ALA A 229 -12.99 7.16 -17.45
CA ALA A 229 -13.25 5.72 -17.38
C ALA A 229 -12.88 5.01 -18.68
N LEU A 230 -13.27 5.56 -19.84
CA LEU A 230 -12.94 5.00 -21.16
C LEU A 230 -11.43 5.03 -21.42
N GLY A 231 -10.74 6.11 -21.06
CA GLY A 231 -9.29 6.20 -21.15
C GLY A 231 -8.59 5.12 -20.30
N GLY A 232 -9.01 4.96 -19.05
CA GLY A 232 -8.52 3.93 -18.16
C GLY A 232 -8.78 2.52 -18.69
N ALA A 233 -9.98 2.24 -19.20
CA ALA A 233 -10.33 0.96 -19.80
C ALA A 233 -9.52 0.66 -21.07
N ALA A 234 -9.28 1.66 -21.93
CA ALA A 234 -8.45 1.53 -23.13
C ALA A 234 -7.00 1.19 -22.77
N MET A 235 -6.42 1.90 -21.78
CA MET A 235 -5.06 1.64 -21.29
C MET A 235 -4.94 0.25 -20.66
N LEU A 236 -5.93 -0.18 -19.88
CA LEU A 236 -5.95 -1.51 -19.27
C LEU A 236 -6.05 -2.60 -20.35
N THR A 237 -6.93 -2.42 -21.32
CA THR A 237 -7.09 -3.35 -22.46
C THR A 237 -5.80 -3.46 -23.27
N TRP A 238 -5.14 -2.34 -23.55
CA TRP A 238 -3.83 -2.33 -24.21
C TRP A 238 -2.79 -3.11 -23.39
N PHE A 239 -2.73 -2.86 -22.07
CA PHE A 239 -1.82 -3.58 -21.17
C PHE A 239 -2.08 -5.09 -21.20
N ILE A 240 -3.34 -5.52 -21.04
CA ILE A 240 -3.72 -6.94 -21.06
C ILE A 240 -3.32 -7.61 -22.40
N ARG A 241 -3.62 -6.98 -23.54
CA ARG A 241 -3.21 -7.49 -24.85
C ARG A 241 -1.71 -7.64 -24.98
N LYS A 242 -0.94 -6.66 -24.48
CA LYS A 242 0.53 -6.73 -24.44
C LYS A 242 1.04 -7.86 -23.56
N GLN A 243 0.43 -8.11 -22.40
CA GLN A 243 0.80 -9.22 -21.52
C GLN A 243 0.49 -10.58 -22.14
N LEU A 244 -0.67 -10.74 -22.78
CA LEU A 244 -1.06 -11.99 -23.45
C LEU A 244 -0.17 -12.33 -24.65
N SER A 245 0.35 -11.32 -25.35
CA SER A 245 1.24 -11.49 -26.51
C SER A 245 2.72 -11.59 -26.13
N ALA A 246 3.07 -11.37 -24.85
CA ALA A 246 4.46 -11.40 -24.42
C ALA A 246 4.92 -12.83 -24.13
N ALA A 247 6.11 -13.20 -24.65
CA ALA A 247 6.72 -14.50 -24.34
C ALA A 247 7.07 -14.66 -22.84
N ARG A 248 7.35 -13.54 -22.15
CA ARG A 248 7.57 -13.47 -20.69
C ARG A 248 6.75 -12.29 -20.15
N PRO A 249 5.49 -12.50 -19.74
CA PRO A 249 4.64 -11.43 -19.23
C PRO A 249 5.14 -10.95 -17.86
N MET A 250 4.95 -9.66 -17.57
CA MET A 250 5.20 -9.06 -16.24
C MET A 250 4.19 -9.57 -15.20
N VAL A 251 2.94 -9.76 -15.63
CA VAL A 251 1.86 -10.35 -14.85
C VAL A 251 1.26 -11.49 -15.68
N ASP A 252 1.24 -12.69 -15.14
CA ASP A 252 0.64 -13.84 -15.83
C ASP A 252 -0.90 -13.73 -15.79
N MET A 253 -1.45 -13.18 -16.87
CA MET A 253 -2.90 -13.00 -17.03
C MET A 253 -3.66 -14.31 -17.23
N ARG A 254 -2.98 -15.45 -17.36
CA ARG A 254 -3.62 -16.77 -17.47
C ARG A 254 -4.05 -17.32 -16.11
N LEU A 255 -3.67 -16.63 -15.02
CA LEU A 255 -4.04 -17.00 -13.66
C LEU A 255 -5.39 -16.38 -13.22
N PHE A 256 -5.95 -15.49 -14.04
CA PHE A 256 -7.25 -14.82 -13.85
C PHE A 256 -8.21 -15.17 -14.95
#